data_6f26748acc19973df1a385d6cc2b1a2a
#
_entry.id   6f26748acc19973df1a385d6cc2b1a2a
#
_cell.length_a   1.000
_cell.length_b   1.000
_cell.length_c   1.000
_cell.angle_alpha   90.00
_cell.angle_beta   90.00
_cell.angle_gamma   90.00
#
_symmetry.space_group_name_H-M   'P 1'
#
loop_
_entity.id
_entity.type
_entity.pdbx_description
1 polymer ?
#
loop_
_entity_poly.entity_id
_entity_poly.type
_entity_poly.pdbx_seq_one_letter_code
_entity_poly.pdbx_strand_id
1 'polypeptide(L)'
;MKVKLLATVLASALLAATPSLALAQQARPATAAAQPSAAARTVLDASSRILGTLATRRSEFRANPATLRGYIDGEMSRSFDRDYAARLVLGVHGRGASDADVKLFADAMADNLMARYGSTL
;
A
#
# COMPACT_ATOMS: atom_id res chain seq x y z
N MET A 1 6.03 56.09 59.11
CA MET A 1 6.04 55.34 60.38
C MET A 1 6.01 53.87 59.95
N LYS A 2 7.10 53.22 60.04
CA LYS A 2 7.38 52.19 61.08
C LYS A 2 6.27 51.16 61.15
N VAL A 3 6.45 49.86 60.90
CA VAL A 3 7.29 48.90 61.64
C VAL A 3 7.24 47.58 60.86
N LYS A 4 8.35 46.97 60.41
CA LYS A 4 9.03 45.86 60.99
C LYS A 4 8.24 44.52 61.04
N LEU A 5 8.77 43.58 60.22
CA LEU A 5 9.37 42.33 60.66
C LEU A 5 8.43 41.29 61.25
N LEU A 6 8.38 40.13 60.63
CA LEU A 6 9.11 38.92 61.07
C LEU A 6 8.67 37.78 60.17
N ALA A 7 9.59 37.36 59.46
CA ALA A 7 10.07 36.00 59.22
C ALA A 7 9.37 34.90 60.03
N THR A 8 8.81 33.96 59.36
CA THR A 8 8.84 32.59 59.84
C THR A 8 8.93 31.63 58.66
N VAL A 9 10.07 31.12 58.54
CA VAL A 9 10.45 29.94 57.73
C VAL A 9 9.69 28.75 58.29
N LEU A 10 8.86 28.12 57.49
CA LEU A 10 8.50 26.73 57.75
C LEU A 10 8.65 25.99 56.46
N ALA A 11 9.84 25.41 56.34
CA ALA A 11 10.16 24.41 55.34
C ALA A 11 9.31 23.15 55.62
N SER A 12 8.32 22.91 54.80
CA SER A 12 7.69 21.60 54.71
C SER A 12 8.05 21.01 53.36
N ALA A 13 9.15 20.27 53.41
CA ALA A 13 9.55 19.37 52.32
C ALA A 13 8.53 18.22 52.24
N LEU A 14 7.49 18.37 51.43
CA LEU A 14 6.72 17.23 50.97
C LEU A 14 7.44 16.71 49.72
N LEU A 15 8.28 15.71 49.91
CA LEU A 15 8.72 14.81 48.86
C LEU A 15 7.50 14.05 48.37
N ALA A 16 6.79 14.60 47.41
CA ALA A 16 5.86 13.84 46.57
C ALA A 16 6.73 13.02 45.61
N ALA A 17 6.99 11.77 46.02
CA ALA A 17 7.50 10.75 45.12
C ALA A 17 6.44 10.52 44.05
N THR A 18 6.52 11.25 42.95
CA THR A 18 5.83 10.87 41.72
C THR A 18 6.48 9.62 41.19
N PRO A 19 5.78 8.49 41.09
CA PRO A 19 6.31 7.39 40.33
C PRO A 19 6.40 7.91 38.89
N SER A 20 7.58 8.23 38.46
CA SER A 20 7.90 8.36 37.03
C SER A 20 7.56 7.02 36.42
N LEU A 21 6.36 6.90 35.89
CA LEU A 21 6.07 5.96 34.83
C LEU A 21 6.99 6.41 33.69
N ALA A 22 8.24 6.04 33.76
CA ALA A 22 9.08 5.90 32.59
C ALA A 22 8.34 4.86 31.74
N LEU A 23 7.43 5.34 30.91
CA LEU A 23 7.10 4.66 29.68
C LEU A 23 8.46 4.46 29.02
N ALA A 24 9.04 3.29 29.27
CA ALA A 24 10.06 2.73 28.45
C ALA A 24 9.40 2.65 27.06
N GLN A 25 9.48 3.74 26.36
CA GLN A 25 9.36 3.80 24.93
C GLN A 25 10.53 2.94 24.48
N GLN A 26 10.26 1.62 24.47
CA GLN A 26 11.15 0.69 23.80
C GLN A 26 11.31 1.33 22.42
N ALA A 27 12.44 2.01 22.26
CA ALA A 27 12.94 2.34 20.95
C ALA A 27 12.93 1.01 20.20
N ARG A 28 11.85 0.77 19.45
CA ARG A 28 11.83 -0.28 18.47
C ARG A 28 13.14 -0.05 17.72
N PRO A 29 14.08 -0.99 17.74
CA PRO A 29 15.28 -0.84 16.93
C PRO A 29 14.72 -0.49 15.56
N ALA A 30 15.18 0.64 15.00
CA ALA A 30 14.85 1.01 13.64
C ALA A 30 15.13 -0.24 12.82
N THR A 31 14.08 -0.94 12.47
CA THR A 31 14.17 -2.21 11.75
C THR A 31 14.94 -1.83 10.52
N ALA A 32 16.18 -2.26 10.44
CA ALA A 32 16.99 -2.15 9.21
C ALA A 32 16.02 -2.52 8.10
N ALA A 33 15.80 -1.59 7.16
CA ALA A 33 14.71 -1.68 6.20
C ALA A 33 14.70 -3.09 5.64
N ALA A 34 13.67 -3.87 6.05
CA ALA A 34 13.62 -5.28 5.72
C ALA A 34 13.69 -5.38 4.21
N GLN A 35 14.64 -6.14 3.70
CA GLN A 35 14.79 -6.34 2.25
C GLN A 35 13.43 -6.78 1.69
N PRO A 36 12.95 -6.17 0.60
CA PRO A 36 11.66 -6.53 0.04
C PRO A 36 11.60 -8.04 -0.23
N SER A 37 10.50 -8.68 0.10
CA SER A 37 10.27 -10.08 -0.25
C SER A 37 10.40 -10.30 -1.77
N ALA A 38 10.58 -11.53 -2.22
CA ALA A 38 10.64 -11.84 -3.64
C ALA A 38 9.37 -11.34 -4.38
N ALA A 39 8.19 -11.54 -3.78
CA ALA A 39 6.93 -11.03 -4.31
C ALA A 39 6.91 -9.50 -4.40
N ALA A 40 7.37 -8.81 -3.35
CA ALA A 40 7.44 -7.35 -3.36
C ALA A 40 8.38 -6.81 -4.44
N ARG A 41 9.53 -7.47 -4.66
CA ARG A 41 10.45 -7.12 -5.76
C ARG A 41 9.80 -7.30 -7.12
N THR A 42 9.12 -8.42 -7.35
CA THR A 42 8.39 -8.66 -8.61
C THR A 42 7.39 -7.54 -8.91
N VAL A 43 6.62 -7.11 -7.90
CA VAL A 43 5.65 -6.00 -8.05
C VAL A 43 6.36 -4.68 -8.33
N LEU A 44 7.43 -4.35 -7.60
CA LEU A 44 8.19 -3.12 -7.79
C LEU A 44 8.82 -3.06 -9.18
N ASP A 45 9.41 -4.16 -9.64
CA ASP A 45 10.03 -4.24 -10.97
C ASP A 45 8.97 -4.12 -12.08
N ALA A 46 7.83 -4.78 -11.95
CA ALA A 46 6.72 -4.65 -12.89
C ALA A 46 6.20 -3.20 -12.93
N SER A 47 5.98 -2.59 -11.77
CA SER A 47 5.53 -1.21 -11.66
C SER A 47 6.51 -0.23 -12.32
N SER A 48 7.80 -0.40 -12.06
CA SER A 48 8.86 0.44 -12.64
C SER A 48 8.90 0.32 -14.17
N ARG A 49 8.79 -0.89 -14.71
CA ARG A 49 8.73 -1.10 -16.16
C ARG A 49 7.50 -0.46 -16.77
N ILE A 50 6.33 -0.63 -16.16
CA ILE A 50 5.08 -0.06 -16.63
C ILE A 50 5.17 1.46 -16.65
N LEU A 51 5.54 2.09 -15.55
CA LEU A 51 5.66 3.55 -15.45
C LEU A 51 6.67 4.12 -16.45
N GLY A 52 7.84 3.49 -16.59
CA GLY A 52 8.85 3.89 -17.56
C GLY A 52 8.35 3.80 -18.99
N THR A 53 7.65 2.73 -19.35
CA THR A 53 7.09 2.56 -20.71
C THR A 53 5.95 3.54 -20.97
N LEU A 54 5.05 3.76 -19.98
CA LEU A 54 3.98 4.77 -20.10
C LEU A 54 4.54 6.19 -20.31
N ALA A 55 5.64 6.53 -19.64
CA ALA A 55 6.29 7.81 -19.80
C ALA A 55 6.89 7.98 -21.20
N THR A 56 7.63 6.97 -21.70
CA THR A 56 8.35 7.03 -22.98
C THR A 56 7.45 6.87 -24.19
N ARG A 57 6.37 6.10 -24.10
CA ARG A 57 5.44 5.80 -25.21
C ARG A 57 4.10 6.52 -25.08
N ARG A 58 4.03 7.59 -24.29
CA ARG A 58 2.78 8.31 -24.01
C ARG A 58 2.05 8.78 -25.27
N SER A 59 2.78 9.34 -26.24
CA SER A 59 2.20 9.83 -27.49
C SER A 59 1.58 8.69 -28.32
N GLU A 60 2.26 7.57 -28.41
CA GLU A 60 1.80 6.38 -29.12
C GLU A 60 0.52 5.81 -28.48
N PHE A 61 0.50 5.69 -27.17
CA PHE A 61 -0.64 5.15 -26.42
C PHE A 61 -1.88 6.07 -26.50
N ARG A 62 -1.66 7.40 -26.55
CA ARG A 62 -2.75 8.35 -26.79
C ARG A 62 -3.31 8.25 -28.20
N ALA A 63 -2.45 8.04 -29.18
CA ALA A 63 -2.87 7.90 -30.58
C ALA A 63 -3.58 6.55 -30.83
N ASN A 64 -3.20 5.50 -30.10
CA ASN A 64 -3.74 4.16 -30.27
C ASN A 64 -3.98 3.46 -28.92
N PRO A 65 -5.18 3.62 -28.34
CA PRO A 65 -5.55 2.97 -27.07
C PRO A 65 -5.46 1.43 -27.11
N ALA A 66 -5.62 0.81 -28.28
CA ALA A 66 -5.48 -0.64 -28.41
C ALA A 66 -4.03 -1.11 -28.13
N THR A 67 -3.05 -0.30 -28.52
CA THR A 67 -1.63 -0.56 -28.22
C THR A 67 -1.35 -0.48 -26.72
N LEU A 68 -1.95 0.50 -26.01
CA LEU A 68 -1.87 0.58 -24.56
C LEU A 68 -2.46 -0.67 -23.91
N ARG A 69 -3.66 -1.05 -24.34
CA ARG A 69 -4.33 -2.26 -23.82
C ARG A 69 -3.47 -3.50 -23.99
N GLY A 70 -2.95 -3.75 -25.19
CA GLY A 70 -2.10 -4.90 -25.45
C GLY A 70 -0.82 -4.89 -24.62
N TYR A 71 -0.23 -3.72 -24.39
CA TYR A 71 0.93 -3.58 -23.52
C TYR A 71 0.60 -3.94 -22.07
N ILE A 72 -0.48 -3.39 -21.51
CA ILE A 72 -0.89 -3.66 -20.12
C ILE A 72 -1.25 -5.13 -19.95
N ASP A 73 -2.00 -5.72 -20.88
CA ASP A 73 -2.34 -7.14 -20.86
C ASP A 73 -1.09 -8.02 -20.83
N GLY A 74 -0.08 -7.67 -21.64
CA GLY A 74 1.20 -8.39 -21.66
C GLY A 74 1.97 -8.30 -20.33
N GLU A 75 2.02 -7.13 -19.70
CA GLU A 75 2.68 -6.95 -18.40
C GLU A 75 1.92 -7.65 -17.28
N MET A 76 0.60 -7.55 -17.27
CA MET A 76 -0.25 -8.22 -16.27
C MET A 76 -0.11 -9.75 -16.36
N SER A 77 -0.10 -10.30 -17.56
CA SER A 77 0.03 -11.77 -17.77
C SER A 77 1.36 -12.34 -17.28
N ARG A 78 2.41 -11.52 -17.18
CA ARG A 78 3.72 -11.94 -16.65
C ARG A 78 3.78 -11.99 -15.13
N SER A 79 3.01 -11.16 -14.46
CA SER A 79 3.17 -10.87 -13.02
C SER A 79 1.95 -11.23 -12.21
N PHE A 80 0.83 -11.56 -12.86
CA PHE A 80 -0.47 -11.67 -12.20
C PHE A 80 -1.27 -12.85 -12.77
N ASP A 81 -1.64 -13.77 -11.90
CA ASP A 81 -2.54 -14.87 -12.24
C ASP A 81 -3.99 -14.38 -12.22
N ARG A 82 -4.51 -14.05 -13.40
CA ARG A 82 -5.87 -13.52 -13.56
C ARG A 82 -6.94 -14.53 -13.18
N ASP A 83 -6.74 -15.79 -13.49
CA ASP A 83 -7.71 -16.84 -13.20
C ASP A 83 -7.79 -17.10 -11.69
N TYR A 84 -6.65 -17.11 -11.01
CA TYR A 84 -6.60 -17.20 -9.56
C TYR A 84 -7.30 -16.00 -8.90
N ALA A 85 -7.01 -14.78 -9.35
CA ALA A 85 -7.66 -13.58 -8.84
C ALA A 85 -9.18 -13.60 -9.09
N ALA A 86 -9.61 -14.03 -10.27
CA ALA A 86 -11.03 -14.21 -10.60
C ALA A 86 -11.72 -15.18 -9.63
N ARG A 87 -11.08 -16.30 -9.31
CA ARG A 87 -11.59 -17.27 -8.32
C ARG A 87 -11.71 -16.65 -6.94
N LEU A 88 -10.74 -15.83 -6.51
CA LEU A 88 -10.81 -15.13 -5.23
C LEU A 88 -11.98 -14.14 -5.19
N VAL A 89 -12.20 -13.38 -6.27
CA VAL A 89 -13.32 -12.43 -6.36
C VAL A 89 -14.67 -13.16 -6.38
N LEU A 90 -14.78 -14.23 -7.12
CA LEU A 90 -15.99 -15.05 -7.17
C LEU A 90 -16.29 -15.71 -5.81
N GLY A 91 -15.27 -16.07 -5.05
CA GLY A 91 -15.41 -16.67 -3.73
C GLY A 91 -16.33 -17.90 -3.75
N VAL A 92 -17.34 -17.87 -2.88
CA VAL A 92 -18.31 -18.97 -2.77
C VAL A 92 -19.17 -19.14 -4.03
N HIS A 93 -19.38 -18.07 -4.78
CA HIS A 93 -20.18 -18.09 -6.01
C HIS A 93 -19.46 -18.77 -7.18
N GLY A 94 -18.13 -18.87 -7.11
CA GLY A 94 -17.34 -19.60 -8.10
C GLY A 94 -17.21 -21.10 -7.84
N ARG A 95 -17.86 -21.63 -6.78
CA ARG A 95 -17.84 -23.06 -6.48
C ARG A 95 -18.58 -23.82 -7.57
N GLY A 96 -17.86 -24.73 -8.25
CA GLY A 96 -18.43 -25.49 -9.37
C GLY A 96 -18.38 -24.79 -10.73
N ALA A 97 -17.87 -23.54 -10.80
CA ALA A 97 -17.60 -22.91 -12.07
C ALA A 97 -16.49 -23.65 -12.84
N SER A 98 -16.72 -23.86 -14.13
CA SER A 98 -15.68 -24.44 -15.00
C SER A 98 -14.50 -23.48 -15.19
N ASP A 99 -13.34 -23.99 -15.60
CA ASP A 99 -12.19 -23.13 -15.92
C ASP A 99 -12.52 -22.16 -17.05
N ALA A 100 -13.37 -22.53 -17.98
CA ALA A 100 -13.85 -21.66 -19.05
C ALA A 100 -14.69 -20.49 -18.51
N ASP A 101 -15.57 -20.75 -17.55
CA ASP A 101 -16.38 -19.70 -16.91
C ASP A 101 -15.52 -18.75 -16.09
N VAL A 102 -14.55 -19.28 -15.35
CA VAL A 102 -13.59 -18.48 -14.57
C VAL A 102 -12.78 -17.58 -15.50
N LYS A 103 -12.31 -18.13 -16.62
CA LYS A 103 -11.57 -17.35 -17.61
C LYS A 103 -12.44 -16.24 -18.22
N LEU A 104 -13.68 -16.55 -18.58
CA LEU A 104 -14.62 -15.56 -19.10
C LEU A 104 -14.85 -14.42 -18.10
N PHE A 105 -15.00 -14.76 -16.82
CA PHE A 105 -15.14 -13.77 -15.76
C PHE A 105 -13.85 -12.96 -15.58
N ALA A 106 -12.69 -13.58 -15.62
CA ALA A 106 -11.39 -12.90 -15.53
C ALA A 106 -11.19 -11.88 -16.66
N ASP A 107 -11.54 -12.25 -17.89
CA ASP A 107 -11.47 -11.38 -19.06
C ASP A 107 -12.45 -10.20 -18.91
N ALA A 108 -13.69 -10.45 -18.52
CA ALA A 108 -14.69 -9.40 -18.29
C ALA A 108 -14.28 -8.44 -17.17
N MET A 109 -13.66 -8.95 -16.09
CA MET A 109 -13.12 -8.15 -15.00
C MET A 109 -11.98 -7.25 -15.49
N ALA A 110 -11.05 -7.78 -16.28
CA ALA A 110 -9.96 -7.01 -16.86
C ALA A 110 -10.48 -5.91 -17.80
N ASP A 111 -11.46 -6.22 -18.64
CA ASP A 111 -12.12 -5.27 -19.53
C ASP A 111 -12.79 -4.13 -18.75
N ASN A 112 -13.49 -4.44 -17.68
CA ASN A 112 -14.14 -3.45 -16.84
C ASN A 112 -13.12 -2.52 -16.16
N LEU A 113 -12.03 -3.06 -15.65
CA LEU A 113 -10.95 -2.27 -15.05
C LEU A 113 -10.30 -1.36 -16.09
N MET A 114 -10.03 -1.87 -17.30
CA MET A 114 -9.45 -1.06 -18.37
C MET A 114 -10.40 0.03 -18.83
N ALA A 115 -11.70 -0.25 -18.95
CA ALA A 115 -12.69 0.76 -19.34
C ALA A 115 -12.82 1.88 -18.29
N ARG A 116 -12.68 1.56 -17.00
CA ARG A 116 -12.80 2.54 -15.91
C ARG A 116 -11.54 3.36 -15.69
N TYR A 117 -10.38 2.73 -15.76
CA TYR A 117 -9.11 3.34 -15.34
C TYR A 117 -8.13 3.57 -16.48
N GLY A 118 -8.29 2.88 -17.61
CA GLY A 118 -7.34 2.97 -18.74
C GLY A 118 -7.25 4.37 -19.34
N SER A 119 -8.30 5.18 -19.25
CA SER A 119 -8.29 6.57 -19.75
C SER A 119 -7.46 7.52 -18.85
N THR A 120 -7.11 7.10 -17.65
CA THR A 120 -6.31 7.89 -16.70
C THR A 120 -4.82 7.57 -16.77
N LEU A 121 -4.44 6.52 -17.49
CA LEU A 121 -3.04 6.14 -17.74
C LEU A 121 -2.45 6.95 -18.91
#